data_d307ed9be03dd3ab9a578fe780e3888d
#
_entry.id   d307ed9be03dd3ab9a578fe780e3888d
#
_cell.length_a   1.000
_cell.length_b   1.000
_cell.length_c   1.000
_cell.angle_alpha   90.00
_cell.angle_beta   90.00
_cell.angle_gamma   90.00
#
_symmetry.space_group_name_H-M   'P 1'
#
loop_
_entity.id
_entity.type
_entity.pdbx_description
1 polymer ?
#
loop_
_entity_poly.entity_id
_entity_poly.type
_entity_poly.pdbx_seq_one_letter_code
_entity_poly.pdbx_strand_id
1 'polypeptide(L)'
;MLLASTSTTIPLDNILAMTTTTVWSIKTLERETSDGFVYAAHYNVSAKDGTYSAGGYGSIDFERPETLIPYDDLTEEIVIGWVKEKIGGDEKVAEIEAALQLQLDEKHAPSKASGKPWS
;
A
#
# COMPACT_ATOMS: atom_id res chain seq x y z
N MET A 1 -31.06 14.17 -0.84
CA MET A 1 -30.79 13.75 -0.68
C MET A 1 -30.44 13.49 -0.60
N LEU A 2 -30.22 13.38 -0.74
CA LEU A 2 -29.82 12.91 -0.60
C LEU A 2 -29.23 12.54 -0.64
N LEU A 3 -29.11 12.42 -0.88
CA LEU A 3 -28.57 11.91 -0.81
C LEU A 3 -28.01 11.42 -0.76
N ALA A 4 -28.12 11.46 -1.00
CA ALA A 4 -27.61 10.79 -0.86
C ALA A 4 -27.20 10.37 -0.83
N SER A 5 -27.25 10.34 -1.07
CA SER A 5 -26.93 9.72 -0.88
C SER A 5 -26.66 9.25 -0.88
N THR A 6 -26.67 9.23 -1.24
CA THR A 6 -26.53 8.55 -1.09
C THR A 6 -26.26 8.02 -0.95
N SER A 7 -26.00 8.07 -1.32
CA SER A 7 -25.87 7.35 -0.97
C SER A 7 -26.03 6.66 -0.61
N THR A 8 -25.83 6.72 -0.73
CA THR A 8 -25.95 5.63 -0.15
C THR A 8 -26.92 4.70 -0.42
N THR A 9 -27.51 4.61 -1.32
CA THR A 9 -28.36 3.60 -1.52
C THR A 9 -27.90 2.53 -2.38
N ILE A 10 -26.64 2.45 -2.52
CA ILE A 10 -26.01 1.31 -3.08
C ILE A 10 -26.24 0.14 -2.18
N PRO A 11 -26.55 -1.05 -2.68
CA PRO A 11 -26.71 -2.21 -1.83
C PRO A 11 -25.45 -2.41 -1.00
N LEU A 12 -25.64 -2.53 0.30
CA LEU A 12 -24.53 -2.62 1.20
C LEU A 12 -23.67 -3.85 0.96
N ASP A 13 -24.27 -4.94 0.60
CA ASP A 13 -23.53 -6.16 0.32
C ASP A 13 -22.62 -5.98 -0.89
N ASN A 14 -23.05 -5.24 -1.90
CA ASN A 14 -22.18 -4.94 -3.03
C ASN A 14 -21.04 -4.04 -2.63
N ILE A 15 -21.30 -3.07 -1.77
CA ILE A 15 -20.26 -2.20 -1.26
C ILE A 15 -19.24 -2.99 -0.50
N LEU A 16 -19.68 -3.90 0.36
CA LEU A 16 -18.77 -4.73 1.15
C LEU A 16 -17.93 -5.62 0.26
N ALA A 17 -18.52 -6.17 -0.79
CA ALA A 17 -17.79 -7.01 -1.72
C ALA A 17 -16.72 -6.23 -2.48
N MET A 18 -16.90 -4.92 -2.64
CA MET A 18 -15.97 -4.08 -3.37
C MET A 18 -15.05 -3.27 -2.47
N THR A 19 -15.15 -3.48 -1.16
CA THR A 19 -14.30 -2.75 -0.23
C THR A 19 -12.84 -3.19 -0.38
N THR A 20 -11.97 -2.23 -0.58
CA THR A 20 -10.55 -2.48 -0.74
C THR A 20 -9.86 -2.29 0.61
N THR A 21 -9.04 -3.26 0.98
CA THR A 21 -8.19 -3.18 2.15
C THR A 21 -6.76 -3.05 1.70
N THR A 22 -6.07 -2.03 2.16
CA THR A 22 -4.68 -1.80 1.81
C THR A 22 -3.80 -2.03 3.03
N VAL A 23 -2.73 -2.80 2.85
CA VAL A 23 -1.81 -3.13 3.92
C VAL A 23 -0.39 -2.80 3.50
N TRP A 24 0.29 -2.04 4.34
CA TRP A 24 1.71 -1.75 4.19
C TRP A 24 2.46 -2.65 5.16
N SER A 25 3.56 -3.20 4.72
CA SER A 25 4.37 -4.08 5.56
C SER A 25 5.84 -3.91 5.24
N ILE A 26 6.68 -4.27 6.21
CA ILE A 26 8.13 -4.20 6.06
C ILE A 26 8.62 -5.62 5.79
N LYS A 27 9.30 -5.79 4.68
CA LYS A 27 9.86 -7.08 4.30
C LYS A 27 11.16 -7.36 5.04
N THR A 28 12.04 -6.37 5.08
CA THR A 28 13.30 -6.49 5.78
C THR A 28 13.91 -5.11 5.97
N LEU A 29 14.82 -5.03 6.92
CA LEU A 29 15.58 -3.80 7.20
C LEU A 29 17.04 -4.10 7.03
N GLU A 30 17.79 -3.13 6.53
CA GLU A 30 19.24 -3.21 6.48
C GLU A 30 19.80 -2.22 7.49
N ARG A 31 20.71 -2.68 8.32
CA ARG A 31 21.25 -1.86 9.38
C ARG A 31 22.74 -2.02 9.51
N GLU A 32 23.36 -1.02 10.11
CA GLU A 32 24.75 -1.14 10.53
C GLU A 32 24.78 -1.87 11.86
N THR A 33 25.64 -2.86 11.98
CA THR A 33 25.68 -3.67 13.19
C THR A 33 26.38 -2.95 14.34
N SER A 34 27.15 -1.91 14.05
CA SER A 34 27.90 -1.19 15.07
C SER A 34 26.99 -0.47 16.07
N ASP A 35 25.87 0.10 15.58
CA ASP A 35 24.99 0.88 16.44
C ASP A 35 23.50 0.64 16.14
N GLY A 36 23.20 -0.25 15.18
CA GLY A 36 21.82 -0.55 14.84
C GLY A 36 21.15 0.48 13.95
N PHE A 37 21.91 1.38 13.35
CA PHE A 37 21.32 2.36 12.45
C PHE A 37 20.71 1.66 11.24
N VAL A 38 19.39 1.82 11.06
CA VAL A 38 18.69 1.28 9.90
C VAL A 38 18.85 2.28 8.77
N TYR A 39 19.56 1.89 7.72
CA TYR A 39 19.83 2.79 6.60
C TYR A 39 18.94 2.48 5.39
N ALA A 40 18.24 1.37 5.39
CA ALA A 40 17.34 1.04 4.29
C ALA A 40 16.20 0.15 4.78
N ALA A 41 15.03 0.34 4.21
CA ALA A 41 13.88 -0.49 4.47
C ALA A 41 13.32 -0.98 3.15
N HIS A 42 13.00 -2.27 3.08
CA HIS A 42 12.32 -2.87 1.95
C HIS A 42 10.89 -3.11 2.38
N TYR A 43 9.95 -2.58 1.62
CA TYR A 43 8.55 -2.62 2.02
C TYR A 43 7.67 -3.19 0.92
N ASN A 44 6.51 -3.68 1.34
CA ASN A 44 5.46 -4.13 0.44
C ASN A 44 4.20 -3.34 0.75
N VAL A 45 3.40 -3.11 -0.28
CA VAL A 45 2.06 -2.60 -0.11
C VAL A 45 1.14 -3.50 -0.92
N SER A 46 0.02 -3.91 -0.33
CA SER A 46 -0.94 -4.76 -1.02
C SER A 46 -2.34 -4.23 -0.84
N ALA A 47 -3.15 -4.41 -1.85
CA ALA A 47 -4.55 -4.03 -1.83
C ALA A 47 -5.38 -5.23 -2.25
N LYS A 48 -6.46 -5.49 -1.52
CA LYS A 48 -7.34 -6.63 -1.77
C LYS A 48 -8.78 -6.17 -1.66
N ASP A 49 -9.63 -6.68 -2.53
CA ASP A 49 -11.05 -6.36 -2.47
C ASP A 49 -11.93 -7.59 -2.28
N GLY A 50 -11.34 -8.69 -1.88
CA GLY A 50 -12.07 -9.95 -1.67
C GLY A 50 -12.08 -10.86 -2.88
N THR A 51 -11.89 -10.33 -4.07
CA THR A 51 -11.88 -11.10 -5.31
C THR A 51 -10.48 -11.08 -5.92
N TYR A 52 -9.90 -9.91 -6.00
CA TYR A 52 -8.59 -9.73 -6.60
C TYR A 52 -7.64 -9.07 -5.62
N SER A 53 -6.37 -9.12 -5.95
CA SER A 53 -5.35 -8.42 -5.18
C SER A 53 -4.37 -7.76 -6.14
N ALA A 54 -3.76 -6.70 -5.67
CA ALA A 54 -2.71 -6.00 -6.39
C ALA A 54 -1.68 -5.59 -5.35
N GLY A 55 -0.45 -5.41 -5.78
CA GLY A 55 0.58 -5.01 -4.83
C GLY A 55 1.82 -4.51 -5.51
N GLY A 56 2.68 -3.95 -4.68
CA GLY A 56 3.97 -3.47 -5.12
C GLY A 56 4.96 -3.55 -3.98
N TYR A 57 6.21 -3.31 -4.30
CA TYR A 57 7.26 -3.31 -3.31
C TYR A 57 8.28 -2.26 -3.70
N GLY A 58 9.08 -1.85 -2.72
CA GLY A 58 10.12 -0.88 -2.98
C GLY A 58 11.12 -0.84 -1.86
N SER A 59 12.11 0.02 -2.01
CA SER A 59 13.16 0.22 -1.03
C SER A 59 13.34 1.71 -0.81
N ILE A 60 13.59 2.06 0.44
CA ILE A 60 13.83 3.45 0.83
C ILE A 60 15.11 3.49 1.64
N ASP A 61 15.96 4.46 1.35
CA ASP A 61 17.16 4.72 2.12
C ASP A 61 16.90 5.84 3.11
N PHE A 62 17.51 5.74 4.28
CA PHE A 62 17.36 6.74 5.33
C PHE A 62 18.69 7.40 5.65
N GLU A 63 18.61 8.66 6.04
CA GLU A 63 19.79 9.37 6.52
C GLU A 63 19.90 9.14 8.03
N ARG A 64 21.15 9.19 8.53
CA ARG A 64 21.38 8.99 9.96
C ARG A 64 20.75 10.14 10.73
N PRO A 65 19.87 9.84 11.69
CA PRO A 65 19.24 10.88 12.50
C PRO A 65 20.18 11.36 13.60
N GLU A 66 19.86 12.47 14.21
CA GLU A 66 20.62 12.97 15.33
C GLU A 66 20.56 12.03 16.53
N THR A 67 19.38 11.43 16.75
CA THR A 67 19.18 10.50 17.85
C THR A 67 18.64 9.21 17.27
N LEU A 68 19.34 8.10 17.53
CA LEU A 68 18.91 6.80 17.09
C LEU A 68 17.94 6.19 18.09
N ILE A 69 16.88 5.57 17.55
CA ILE A 69 16.04 4.71 18.35
C ILE A 69 16.76 3.37 18.38
N PRO A 70 16.97 2.75 19.56
CA PRO A 70 17.62 1.45 19.62
C PRO A 70 16.92 0.46 18.69
N TYR A 71 17.70 -0.34 17.98
CA TYR A 71 17.16 -1.25 16.99
C TYR A 71 16.09 -2.17 17.59
N ASP A 72 16.31 -2.66 18.80
CA ASP A 72 15.37 -3.57 19.44
C ASP A 72 14.06 -2.90 19.85
N ASP A 73 14.02 -1.57 19.87
CA ASP A 73 12.81 -0.82 20.20
C ASP A 73 11.98 -0.46 18.97
N LEU A 74 12.47 -0.76 17.78
CA LEU A 74 11.75 -0.47 16.55
C LEU A 74 10.57 -1.43 16.38
N THR A 75 9.46 -0.89 15.90
CA THR A 75 8.30 -1.69 15.54
C THR A 75 8.03 -1.50 14.07
N GLU A 76 7.27 -2.43 13.49
CA GLU A 76 6.89 -2.31 12.09
C GLU A 76 6.14 -1.00 11.83
N GLU A 77 5.26 -0.61 12.76
CA GLU A 77 4.50 0.63 12.61
C GLU A 77 5.39 1.86 12.54
N ILE A 78 6.42 1.91 13.38
CA ILE A 78 7.36 3.03 13.36
C ILE A 78 8.05 3.12 12.00
N VAL A 79 8.54 2.00 11.51
CA VAL A 79 9.26 1.96 10.25
C VAL A 79 8.35 2.26 9.06
N ILE A 80 7.12 1.76 9.09
CA ILE A 80 6.15 2.09 8.04
C ILE A 80 5.91 3.59 8.00
N GLY A 81 5.82 4.24 9.16
CA GLY A 81 5.70 5.68 9.23
C GLY A 81 6.86 6.40 8.57
N TRP A 82 8.08 5.92 8.80
CA TRP A 82 9.28 6.48 8.16
C TRP A 82 9.23 6.31 6.64
N VAL A 83 8.83 5.13 6.19
CA VAL A 83 8.74 4.83 4.76
C VAL A 83 7.73 5.78 4.10
N LYS A 84 6.54 5.89 4.69
CA LYS A 84 5.50 6.75 4.13
C LYS A 84 5.92 8.20 4.05
N GLU A 85 6.61 8.69 5.08
CA GLU A 85 7.10 10.06 5.09
C GLU A 85 8.18 10.25 4.03
N LYS A 86 9.10 9.30 3.91
CA LYS A 86 10.21 9.42 3.00
C LYS A 86 9.78 9.36 1.53
N ILE A 87 8.75 8.60 1.20
CA ILE A 87 8.29 8.53 -0.18
C ILE A 87 7.49 9.77 -0.60
N GLY A 88 7.12 10.63 0.34
CA GLY A 88 6.45 11.87 0.01
C GLY A 88 5.26 12.22 0.87
N GLY A 89 5.02 11.47 1.96
CA GLY A 89 3.94 11.76 2.89
C GLY A 89 2.58 11.28 2.40
N ASP A 90 1.52 11.79 3.02
CA ASP A 90 0.17 11.31 2.77
C ASP A 90 -0.26 11.43 1.32
N GLU A 91 0.18 12.48 0.64
CA GLU A 91 -0.17 12.70 -0.75
C GLU A 91 0.37 11.59 -1.64
N LYS A 92 1.63 11.23 -1.43
CA LYS A 92 2.27 10.18 -2.22
C LYS A 92 1.72 8.81 -1.87
N VAL A 93 1.42 8.59 -0.60
CA VAL A 93 0.79 7.35 -0.15
C VAL A 93 -0.56 7.19 -0.84
N ALA A 94 -1.35 8.26 -0.91
CA ALA A 94 -2.64 8.23 -1.56
C ALA A 94 -2.50 7.92 -3.06
N GLU A 95 -1.48 8.46 -3.73
CA GLU A 95 -1.24 8.16 -5.14
C GLU A 95 -0.92 6.67 -5.36
N ILE A 96 -0.11 6.09 -4.48
CA ILE A 96 0.25 4.68 -4.57
C ILE A 96 -0.98 3.81 -4.36
N GLU A 97 -1.77 4.13 -3.35
CA GLU A 97 -2.97 3.35 -3.05
C GLU A 97 -4.01 3.49 -4.16
N ALA A 98 -4.12 4.68 -4.76
CA ALA A 98 -5.00 4.88 -5.90
C ALA A 98 -4.55 4.07 -7.11
N ALA A 99 -3.24 3.98 -7.34
CA ALA A 99 -2.72 3.17 -8.44
C ALA A 99 -3.05 1.69 -8.26
N LEU A 100 -2.98 1.20 -7.01
CA LEU A 100 -3.37 -0.17 -6.72
C LEU A 100 -4.86 -0.38 -6.95
N GLN A 101 -5.68 0.59 -6.57
CA GLN A 101 -7.11 0.51 -6.82
C GLN A 101 -7.42 0.44 -8.32
N LEU A 102 -6.69 1.21 -9.13
CA LEU A 102 -6.86 1.14 -10.57
C LEU A 102 -6.50 -0.24 -11.12
N GLN A 103 -5.49 -0.88 -10.56
CA GLN A 103 -5.14 -2.24 -10.96
C GLN A 103 -6.26 -3.22 -10.62
N LEU A 104 -6.88 -3.06 -9.45
CA LEU A 104 -8.01 -3.91 -9.07
C LEU A 104 -9.20 -3.66 -9.99
N ASP A 105 -9.48 -2.40 -10.30
CA ASP A 105 -10.58 -2.03 -11.19
C ASP A 105 -10.36 -2.64 -12.57
N GLU A 106 -9.13 -2.63 -13.05
CA GLU A 106 -8.80 -3.21 -14.34
C GLU A 106 -9.02 -4.72 -14.35
N LYS A 107 -8.76 -5.39 -13.23
CA LYS A 107 -9.00 -6.82 -13.11
C LYS A 107 -10.48 -7.17 -13.14
N HIS A 108 -11.31 -6.30 -12.55
CA HIS A 108 -12.76 -6.50 -12.56
C HIS A 108 -13.36 -6.23 -13.93
N ALA A 109 -12.85 -5.24 -14.66
CA ALA A 109 -13.38 -4.84 -15.95
C ALA A 109 -12.24 -4.54 -16.91
N PRO A 110 -11.55 -5.58 -17.42
CA PRO A 110 -10.38 -5.36 -18.27
C PRO A 110 -10.72 -4.53 -19.50
N SER A 111 -9.95 -3.49 -19.72
CA SER A 111 -10.10 -2.66 -20.89
C SER A 111 -9.40 -3.27 -22.11
N LYS A 112 -8.58 -4.27 -21.88
CA LYS A 112 -7.84 -4.97 -22.93
C LYS A 112 -7.86 -6.46 -22.67
N ALA A 113 -7.84 -7.21 -23.73
CA ALA A 113 -7.83 -8.66 -23.61
C ALA A 113 -7.03 -9.22 -24.77
N SER A 114 -6.56 -10.46 -24.61
CA SER A 114 -5.87 -11.14 -25.66
C SER A 114 -6.61 -12.43 -26.01
N GLY A 115 -6.39 -12.89 -27.20
CA GLY A 115 -7.05 -14.10 -27.66
C GLY A 115 -7.39 -13.99 -29.13
N LYS A 116 -8.06 -15.03 -29.62
CA LYS A 116 -8.50 -15.09 -31.00
C LYS A 116 -9.99 -15.30 -31.04
N PRO A 117 -10.70 -14.59 -31.92
CA PRO A 117 -12.16 -14.70 -31.95
C PRO A 117 -12.64 -16.06 -32.46
N TRP A 118 -11.78 -16.80 -33.11
CA TRP A 118 -12.16 -18.09 -33.70
C TRP A 118 -11.66 -19.29 -32.88
N SER A 119 -11.13 -19.07 -31.68
CA SER A 119 -10.61 -20.19 -30.88
C SER A 119 -11.21 -20.28 -29.50
#